data_668bd12af4c41bc5f3bfbc10edc66252
#
_entry.id   668bd12af4c41bc5f3bfbc10edc66252
#
_cell.length_a   1.000
_cell.length_b   1.000
_cell.length_c   1.000
_cell.angle_alpha   90.00
_cell.angle_beta   90.00
_cell.angle_gamma   90.00
#
_symmetry.space_group_name_H-M   'P 1'
#
loop_
_entity.id
_entity.type
_entity.pdbx_description
1 polymer ?
#
loop_
_entity_poly.entity_id
_entity_poly.type
_entity_poly.pdbx_seq_one_letter_code
_entity_poly.pdbx_strand_id
1 'polypeptide(L)'
;MKDKLSKVKNLVKKYGLTGTIKKMTGYIYSNYIVRISMKEKIYVALNKKEIRKRLKRMLEREDYDRIVVWRSSFGWDVPLYQRPQHIFTNFAKQRTLVLYEVTRFTDDVKRIKRQSENLYLVNFMNKAFANYIFEAIEQQEKPRYVQFYSTDWTLTKGQIEEYERRG
;
A
#
# COMPACT_ATOMS: atom_id res chain seq x y z
N MET A 1 15.85 24.22 -10.78
CA MET A 1 17.06 23.73 -10.08
C MET A 1 17.26 24.35 -8.70
N LYS A 2 17.03 25.65 -8.51
CA LYS A 2 17.19 26.38 -7.22
C LYS A 2 16.31 25.82 -6.07
N ASP A 3 15.10 25.35 -6.35
CA ASP A 3 14.16 24.81 -5.34
C ASP A 3 14.63 23.48 -4.70
N LYS A 4 15.28 22.61 -5.46
CA LYS A 4 15.83 21.34 -4.93
C LYS A 4 17.01 21.56 -3.98
N LEU A 5 17.86 22.54 -4.30
CA LEU A 5 19.03 22.92 -3.46
C LEU A 5 18.58 23.54 -2.14
N SER A 6 17.53 24.35 -2.15
CA SER A 6 16.99 24.97 -0.92
C SER A 6 16.40 23.90 0.01
N LYS A 7 15.70 22.90 -0.52
CA LYS A 7 15.15 21.77 0.26
C LYS A 7 16.26 20.93 0.92
N VAL A 8 17.35 20.67 0.19
CA VAL A 8 18.49 19.94 0.75
C VAL A 8 19.17 20.74 1.86
N LYS A 9 19.39 22.06 1.67
CA LYS A 9 19.95 22.94 2.72
C LYS A 9 19.09 22.93 3.99
N ASN A 10 17.78 22.99 3.86
CA ASN A 10 16.84 22.93 4.99
C ASN A 10 16.89 21.59 5.72
N LEU A 11 17.01 20.48 4.98
CA LEU A 11 17.18 19.14 5.58
C LEU A 11 18.50 19.04 6.35
N VAL A 12 19.61 19.55 5.78
CA VAL A 12 20.92 19.55 6.46
C VAL A 12 20.88 20.41 7.72
N LYS A 13 20.22 21.56 7.69
CA LYS A 13 20.05 22.43 8.87
C LYS A 13 19.22 21.76 9.97
N LYS A 14 18.22 20.95 9.59
CA LYS A 14 17.28 20.29 10.54
C LYS A 14 17.83 18.98 11.14
N TYR A 15 18.56 18.19 10.37
CA TYR A 15 18.95 16.82 10.74
C TYR A 15 20.46 16.58 10.76
N GLY A 16 21.27 17.61 10.47
CA GLY A 16 22.70 17.48 10.24
C GLY A 16 23.01 16.73 8.93
N LEU A 17 24.28 16.69 8.56
CA LEU A 17 24.72 16.07 7.31
C LEU A 17 24.44 14.57 7.29
N THR A 18 24.81 13.86 8.35
CA THR A 18 24.62 12.41 8.51
C THR A 18 23.14 12.01 8.54
N GLY A 19 22.30 12.77 9.25
CA GLY A 19 20.85 12.54 9.30
C GLY A 19 20.19 12.80 7.96
N THR A 20 20.64 13.77 7.20
CA THR A 20 20.16 14.06 5.84
C THR A 20 20.53 12.95 4.87
N ILE A 21 21.79 12.49 4.88
CA ILE A 21 22.23 11.36 4.06
C ILE A 21 21.41 10.11 4.38
N LYS A 22 21.21 9.77 5.67
CA LYS A 22 20.40 8.62 6.08
C LYS A 22 18.95 8.73 5.59
N LYS A 23 18.34 9.91 5.61
CA LYS A 23 16.99 10.12 5.07
C LYS A 23 16.95 10.07 3.56
N MET A 24 17.91 10.63 2.86
CA MET A 24 17.99 10.56 1.40
C MET A 24 18.25 9.14 0.90
N THR A 25 19.15 8.41 1.52
CA THR A 25 19.41 7.00 1.17
C THR A 25 18.18 6.14 1.50
N GLY A 26 17.51 6.38 2.61
CA GLY A 26 16.24 5.73 2.94
C GLY A 26 15.17 6.00 1.89
N TYR A 27 15.01 7.25 1.45
CA TYR A 27 14.05 7.63 0.41
C TYR A 27 14.38 6.99 -0.96
N ILE A 28 15.66 7.01 -1.37
CA ILE A 28 16.12 6.36 -2.61
C ILE A 28 15.93 4.85 -2.52
N TYR A 29 16.32 4.24 -1.43
CA TYR A 29 16.16 2.82 -1.21
C TYR A 29 14.69 2.40 -1.34
N SER A 30 13.79 3.10 -0.70
CA SER A 30 12.38 2.73 -0.69
C SER A 30 11.65 3.02 -2.01
N ASN A 31 11.90 4.18 -2.61
CA ASN A 31 11.16 4.58 -3.79
C ASN A 31 11.72 4.01 -5.09
N TYR A 32 13.01 3.70 -5.13
CA TYR A 32 13.67 3.20 -6.32
C TYR A 32 14.18 1.76 -6.16
N ILE A 33 14.97 1.49 -5.14
CA ILE A 33 15.63 0.19 -5.00
C ILE A 33 14.64 -0.91 -4.61
N VAL A 34 13.72 -0.64 -3.68
CA VAL A 34 12.71 -1.64 -3.27
C VAL A 34 11.69 -1.88 -4.39
N ARG A 35 11.31 -0.84 -5.13
CA ARG A 35 10.39 -0.98 -6.27
C ARG A 35 11.01 -1.71 -7.47
N ILE A 36 12.32 -1.56 -7.68
CA ILE A 36 13.05 -2.13 -8.82
C ILE A 36 13.79 -3.42 -8.42
N SER A 37 13.88 -3.72 -7.14
CA SER A 37 14.70 -4.80 -6.60
C SER A 37 14.37 -6.14 -7.25
N MET A 38 15.34 -6.70 -7.97
CA MET A 38 15.29 -8.08 -8.47
C MET A 38 14.99 -9.08 -7.35
N LYS A 39 15.49 -8.83 -6.12
CA LYS A 39 15.23 -9.65 -4.93
C LYS A 39 13.73 -9.77 -4.65
N GLU A 40 12.96 -8.68 -4.77
CA GLU A 40 11.52 -8.70 -4.54
C GLU A 40 10.77 -9.45 -5.63
N LYS A 41 11.16 -9.28 -6.90
CA LYS A 41 10.60 -10.05 -8.02
C LYS A 41 10.87 -11.55 -7.84
N ILE A 42 12.10 -11.90 -7.52
CA ILE A 42 12.50 -13.28 -7.24
C ILE A 42 11.73 -13.84 -6.04
N TYR A 43 11.61 -13.06 -4.96
CA TYR A 43 10.84 -13.48 -3.78
C TYR A 43 9.38 -13.78 -4.14
N VAL A 44 8.71 -12.88 -4.87
CA VAL A 44 7.32 -13.08 -5.30
C VAL A 44 7.21 -14.31 -6.21
N ALA A 45 8.14 -14.49 -7.14
CA ALA A 45 8.15 -15.66 -8.02
C ALA A 45 8.33 -16.98 -7.25
N LEU A 46 9.30 -17.04 -6.34
CA LEU A 46 9.57 -18.22 -5.53
C LEU A 46 8.45 -18.54 -4.53
N ASN A 47 7.80 -17.50 -3.99
CA ASN A 47 6.73 -17.66 -2.99
C ASN A 47 5.32 -17.54 -3.60
N LYS A 48 5.20 -17.58 -4.91
CA LYS A 48 3.93 -17.42 -5.63
C LYS A 48 2.84 -18.34 -5.11
N LYS A 49 3.17 -19.61 -4.86
CA LYS A 49 2.23 -20.62 -4.34
C LYS A 49 1.72 -20.27 -2.93
N GLU A 50 2.60 -19.85 -2.04
CA GLU A 50 2.23 -19.46 -0.67
C GLU A 50 1.42 -18.16 -0.65
N ILE A 51 1.80 -17.17 -1.45
CA ILE A 51 1.06 -15.92 -1.59
C ILE A 51 -0.36 -16.22 -2.11
N ARG A 52 -0.48 -17.04 -3.14
CA ARG A 52 -1.79 -17.52 -3.66
C ARG A 52 -2.63 -18.17 -2.58
N LYS A 53 -2.06 -19.09 -1.84
CA LYS A 53 -2.77 -19.80 -0.78
C LYS A 53 -3.29 -18.84 0.30
N ARG A 54 -2.51 -17.82 0.67
CA ARG A 54 -2.93 -16.79 1.64
C ARG A 54 -4.05 -15.91 1.08
N LEU A 55 -3.88 -15.43 -0.16
CA LEU A 55 -4.91 -14.62 -0.83
C LEU A 55 -6.20 -15.42 -1.01
N LYS A 56 -6.11 -16.64 -1.47
CA LYS A 56 -7.25 -17.53 -1.62
C LYS A 56 -8.02 -17.69 -0.30
N ARG A 57 -7.35 -18.03 0.80
CA ARG A 57 -7.98 -18.13 2.12
C ARG A 57 -8.62 -16.84 2.61
N MET A 58 -8.06 -15.68 2.24
CA MET A 58 -8.61 -14.38 2.59
C MET A 58 -9.85 -14.05 1.75
N LEU A 59 -9.81 -14.36 0.45
CA LEU A 59 -10.84 -14.02 -0.52
C LEU A 59 -12.01 -15.02 -0.55
N GLU A 60 -11.79 -16.28 -0.16
CA GLU A 60 -12.84 -17.31 -0.11
C GLU A 60 -13.66 -17.28 1.20
N ARG A 61 -13.42 -16.32 2.06
CA ARG A 61 -14.25 -16.16 3.27
C ARG A 61 -15.65 -15.68 2.89
N GLU A 62 -16.64 -16.19 3.61
CA GLU A 62 -18.05 -15.84 3.41
C GLU A 62 -18.52 -14.69 4.30
N ASP A 63 -17.65 -14.19 5.17
CA ASP A 63 -17.96 -13.17 6.17
C ASP A 63 -17.92 -11.73 5.65
N TYR A 64 -17.75 -11.54 4.34
CA TYR A 64 -17.82 -10.23 3.69
C TYR A 64 -18.62 -10.29 2.38
N ASP A 65 -19.21 -9.13 2.00
CA ASP A 65 -20.09 -9.00 0.84
C ASP A 65 -19.44 -8.18 -0.29
N ARG A 66 -18.42 -7.40 0.02
CA ARG A 66 -17.71 -6.51 -0.91
C ARG A 66 -16.25 -6.37 -0.54
N ILE A 67 -15.44 -5.92 -1.51
CA ILE A 67 -14.00 -5.68 -1.33
C ILE A 67 -13.73 -4.20 -1.54
N VAL A 68 -12.98 -3.58 -0.64
CA VAL A 68 -12.49 -2.21 -0.78
C VAL A 68 -10.98 -2.19 -0.68
N VAL A 69 -10.33 -1.65 -1.69
CA VAL A 69 -8.88 -1.38 -1.69
C VAL A 69 -8.69 0.11 -1.44
N TRP A 70 -8.15 0.46 -0.29
CA TRP A 70 -7.79 1.81 0.03
C TRP A 70 -6.37 2.11 -0.43
N ARG A 71 -6.25 3.07 -1.37
CA ARG A 71 -4.98 3.53 -1.93
C ARG A 71 -4.64 4.90 -1.36
N SER A 72 -3.60 4.95 -0.54
CA SER A 72 -3.13 6.20 0.05
C SER A 72 -1.66 6.09 0.46
N SER A 73 -0.97 7.21 0.50
CA SER A 73 0.33 7.34 1.14
C SER A 73 0.25 7.44 2.67
N PHE A 74 -0.96 7.40 3.22
CA PHE A 74 -1.24 7.56 4.65
C PHE A 74 -1.12 6.22 5.36
N GLY A 75 -0.10 6.07 6.21
CA GLY A 75 0.14 4.85 6.97
C GLY A 75 -0.96 4.52 7.99
N TRP A 76 -0.96 3.29 8.45
CA TRP A 76 -1.85 2.85 9.53
C TRP A 76 -1.31 3.23 10.92
N ASP A 77 -0.02 2.98 11.14
CA ASP A 77 0.65 3.20 12.43
C ASP A 77 1.15 4.66 12.51
N VAL A 78 0.25 5.56 12.81
CA VAL A 78 0.50 7.00 12.95
C VAL A 78 0.18 7.46 14.37
N PRO A 79 0.86 8.51 14.90
CA PRO A 79 0.69 8.95 16.29
C PRO A 79 -0.74 9.32 16.67
N LEU A 80 -1.53 9.83 15.72
CA LEU A 80 -2.93 10.15 15.90
C LEU A 80 -3.77 9.27 14.99
N TYR A 81 -4.70 8.53 15.57
CA TYR A 81 -5.67 7.73 14.81
C TYR A 81 -6.56 8.64 13.98
N GLN A 82 -6.43 8.53 12.66
CA GLN A 82 -6.99 9.48 11.70
C GLN A 82 -8.32 8.97 11.12
N ARG A 83 -9.03 9.87 10.41
CA ARG A 83 -10.31 9.55 9.77
C ARG A 83 -10.26 8.28 8.89
N PRO A 84 -9.25 8.04 8.04
CA PRO A 84 -9.20 6.81 7.24
C PRO A 84 -9.22 5.53 8.08
N GLN A 85 -8.45 5.44 9.18
CA GLN A 85 -8.46 4.25 10.02
C GLN A 85 -9.84 4.00 10.63
N HIS A 86 -10.54 5.07 11.09
CA HIS A 86 -11.90 4.96 11.61
C HIS A 86 -12.89 4.45 10.56
N ILE A 87 -12.85 5.04 9.35
CA ILE A 87 -13.76 4.67 8.24
C ILE A 87 -13.56 3.20 7.89
N PHE A 88 -12.31 2.79 7.63
CA PHE A 88 -12.04 1.43 7.15
C PHE A 88 -12.17 0.36 8.24
N THR A 89 -11.97 0.71 9.50
CA THR A 89 -12.32 -0.16 10.63
C THR A 89 -13.83 -0.41 10.67
N ASN A 90 -14.65 0.63 10.44
CA ASN A 90 -16.11 0.48 10.41
C ASN A 90 -16.58 -0.29 9.18
N PHE A 91 -15.98 -0.07 8.01
CA PHE A 91 -16.28 -0.88 6.83
C PHE A 91 -16.02 -2.37 7.07
N ALA A 92 -14.88 -2.70 7.69
CA ALA A 92 -14.56 -4.07 8.03
C ALA A 92 -15.60 -4.73 8.96
N LYS A 93 -16.10 -3.97 9.94
CA LYS A 93 -17.21 -4.42 10.83
C LYS A 93 -18.53 -4.62 10.07
N GLN A 94 -18.72 -3.92 8.96
CA GLN A 94 -19.91 -3.99 8.11
C GLN A 94 -19.71 -4.94 6.92
N ARG A 95 -19.13 -6.10 7.15
CA ARG A 95 -18.94 -7.15 6.15
C ARG A 95 -18.23 -6.68 4.87
N THR A 96 -17.26 -5.78 5.02
CA THR A 96 -16.42 -5.33 3.91
C THR A 96 -15.00 -5.83 4.11
N LEU A 97 -14.47 -6.59 3.14
CA LEU A 97 -13.05 -6.93 3.13
C LEU A 97 -12.24 -5.70 2.73
N VAL A 98 -11.47 -5.18 3.67
CA VAL A 98 -10.65 -3.98 3.47
C VAL A 98 -9.20 -4.34 3.28
N LEU A 99 -8.62 -3.91 2.16
CA LEU A 99 -7.20 -3.95 1.88
C LEU A 99 -6.65 -2.51 2.00
N TYR A 100 -6.09 -2.21 3.15
CA TYR A 100 -5.58 -0.87 3.45
C TYR A 100 -4.11 -0.76 3.05
N GLU A 101 -3.80 0.16 2.11
CA GLU A 101 -2.43 0.42 1.70
C GLU A 101 -1.61 1.02 2.83
N VAL A 102 -0.45 0.44 3.05
CA VAL A 102 0.53 0.93 4.01
C VAL A 102 1.91 1.03 3.36
N THR A 103 2.76 1.85 3.94
CA THR A 103 4.14 1.98 3.51
C THR A 103 5.08 1.29 4.49
N ARG A 104 6.18 0.76 3.99
CA ARG A 104 7.20 0.10 4.83
C ARG A 104 7.86 1.03 5.86
N PHE A 105 7.69 2.35 5.71
CA PHE A 105 8.33 3.32 6.59
C PHE A 105 7.54 3.64 7.84
N THR A 106 6.22 3.72 7.67
CA THR A 106 5.32 4.04 8.78
C THR A 106 4.82 2.80 9.46
N ASP A 107 4.66 1.74 8.67
CA ASP A 107 4.07 0.49 9.12
C ASP A 107 5.05 -0.65 8.87
N ASP A 108 5.44 -1.41 9.86
CA ASP A 108 6.32 -2.58 9.68
C ASP A 108 5.55 -3.75 9.04
N VAL A 109 5.05 -3.50 7.83
CA VAL A 109 4.33 -4.48 7.03
C VAL A 109 5.10 -4.80 5.76
N LYS A 110 5.69 -5.99 5.71
CA LYS A 110 6.46 -6.43 4.53
C LYS A 110 5.56 -6.76 3.34
N ARG A 111 4.40 -7.35 3.56
CA ARG A 111 3.47 -7.81 2.51
C ARG A 111 2.02 -7.58 2.90
N ILE A 112 1.45 -8.53 3.63
CA ILE A 112 0.09 -8.50 4.16
C ILE A 112 0.15 -8.81 5.64
N LYS A 113 -0.55 -8.02 6.45
CA LYS A 113 -0.75 -8.24 7.88
C LYS A 113 -2.24 -8.14 8.16
N ARG A 114 -2.81 -9.14 8.81
CA ARG A 114 -4.18 -9.04 9.32
C ARG A 114 -4.19 -8.08 10.51
N GLN A 115 -4.99 -7.04 10.44
CA GLN A 115 -5.14 -6.04 11.49
C GLN A 115 -6.33 -6.35 12.40
N SER A 116 -7.44 -6.73 11.79
CA SER A 116 -8.63 -7.20 12.48
C SER A 116 -9.42 -8.13 11.55
N GLU A 117 -10.62 -8.53 11.95
CA GLU A 117 -11.53 -9.23 11.06
C GLU A 117 -11.85 -8.35 9.83
N ASN A 118 -11.72 -8.94 8.64
CA ASN A 118 -11.94 -8.26 7.35
C ASN A 118 -11.09 -7.01 7.08
N LEU A 119 -10.06 -6.70 7.89
CA LEU A 119 -9.14 -5.60 7.67
C LEU A 119 -7.70 -6.11 7.56
N TYR A 120 -7.09 -5.86 6.41
CA TYR A 120 -5.72 -6.24 6.11
C TYR A 120 -4.90 -5.03 5.71
N LEU A 121 -3.74 -4.88 6.32
CA LEU A 121 -2.71 -3.92 5.91
C LEU A 121 -1.88 -4.53 4.79
N VAL A 122 -1.77 -3.84 3.67
CA VAL A 122 -1.11 -4.36 2.47
C VAL A 122 -0.06 -3.38 1.97
N ASN A 123 1.14 -3.86 1.77
CA ASN A 123 2.21 -3.07 1.20
C ASN A 123 2.23 -3.23 -0.32
N PHE A 124 1.70 -2.25 -1.03
CA PHE A 124 1.64 -2.21 -2.50
C PHE A 124 2.90 -1.62 -3.18
N MET A 125 3.95 -1.33 -2.44
CA MET A 125 5.17 -0.75 -3.03
C MET A 125 5.83 -1.65 -4.08
N ASN A 126 5.69 -2.96 -3.95
CA ASN A 126 6.16 -3.90 -4.96
C ASN A 126 5.09 -4.10 -6.04
N LYS A 127 5.34 -3.58 -7.25
CA LYS A 127 4.38 -3.67 -8.37
C LYS A 127 3.99 -5.10 -8.73
N ALA A 128 4.93 -6.05 -8.71
CA ALA A 128 4.63 -7.45 -9.04
C ALA A 128 3.68 -8.07 -8.00
N PHE A 129 3.88 -7.74 -6.73
CA PHE A 129 3.00 -8.19 -5.66
C PHE A 129 1.64 -7.48 -5.70
N ALA A 130 1.62 -6.17 -5.96
CA ALA A 130 0.39 -5.40 -6.14
C ALA A 130 -0.47 -5.96 -7.27
N ASN A 131 0.11 -6.15 -8.46
CA ASN A 131 -0.60 -6.74 -9.60
C ASN A 131 -1.18 -8.10 -9.25
N TYR A 132 -0.42 -8.91 -8.52
CA TYR A 132 -0.85 -10.22 -8.12
C TYR A 132 -2.08 -10.22 -7.17
N ILE A 133 -2.15 -9.22 -6.28
CA ILE A 133 -3.33 -9.01 -5.43
C ILE A 133 -4.53 -8.57 -6.29
N PHE A 134 -4.33 -7.59 -7.17
CA PHE A 134 -5.40 -7.11 -8.04
C PHE A 134 -5.94 -8.22 -8.95
N GLU A 135 -5.08 -9.02 -9.59
CA GLU A 135 -5.50 -10.19 -10.38
C GLU A 135 -6.36 -11.17 -9.55
N ALA A 136 -6.00 -11.38 -8.28
CA ALA A 136 -6.77 -12.27 -7.41
C ALA A 136 -8.12 -11.66 -6.99
N ILE A 137 -8.20 -10.35 -6.83
CA ILE A 137 -9.43 -9.63 -6.51
C ILE A 137 -10.36 -9.59 -7.74
N GLU A 138 -9.82 -9.38 -8.93
CA GLU A 138 -10.56 -9.33 -10.19
C GLU A 138 -11.27 -10.66 -10.50
N GLN A 139 -10.77 -11.78 -9.97
CA GLN A 139 -11.39 -13.10 -10.10
C GLN A 139 -12.58 -13.32 -9.14
N GLN A 140 -12.86 -12.38 -8.25
CA GLN A 140 -13.99 -12.49 -7.33
C GLN A 140 -15.26 -11.94 -7.98
N GLU A 141 -16.38 -12.63 -7.73
CA GLU A 141 -17.71 -12.17 -8.18
C GLU A 141 -18.29 -11.03 -7.30
N LYS A 142 -17.74 -10.85 -6.10
CA LYS A 142 -18.22 -9.83 -5.15
C LYS A 142 -17.88 -8.42 -5.65
N PRO A 143 -18.73 -7.41 -5.39
CA PRO A 143 -18.45 -6.02 -5.72
C PRO A 143 -17.11 -5.56 -5.14
N ARG A 144 -16.36 -4.83 -5.93
CA ARG A 144 -15.02 -4.33 -5.57
C ARG A 144 -14.89 -2.86 -5.91
N TYR A 145 -14.18 -2.16 -5.03
CA TYR A 145 -13.99 -0.71 -5.11
C TYR A 145 -12.55 -0.37 -4.82
N VAL A 146 -11.97 0.53 -5.59
CA VAL A 146 -10.69 1.17 -5.27
C VAL A 146 -10.99 2.59 -4.85
N GLN A 147 -10.63 2.92 -3.62
CA GLN A 147 -10.84 4.24 -3.07
C GLN A 147 -9.51 4.96 -2.86
N PHE A 148 -9.44 6.19 -3.29
CA PHE A 148 -8.29 7.08 -3.12
C PHE A 148 -8.60 8.18 -2.13
N TYR A 149 -7.56 8.70 -1.49
CA TYR A 149 -7.68 9.90 -0.68
C TYR A 149 -7.92 11.11 -1.59
N SER A 150 -8.92 11.92 -1.29
CA SER A 150 -9.35 13.04 -2.14
C SER A 150 -8.28 14.10 -2.40
N THR A 151 -7.29 14.20 -1.51
CA THR A 151 -6.16 15.13 -1.63
C THR A 151 -4.87 14.45 -2.07
N ASP A 152 -4.94 13.24 -2.61
CA ASP A 152 -3.75 12.55 -3.10
C ASP A 152 -3.35 13.13 -4.46
N TRP A 153 -2.45 14.11 -4.40
CA TRP A 153 -1.87 14.78 -5.56
C TRP A 153 -0.96 13.88 -6.42
N THR A 154 -0.64 12.68 -5.93
CA THR A 154 0.14 11.70 -6.70
C THR A 154 -0.72 10.87 -7.63
N LEU A 155 -2.04 10.93 -7.46
CA LEU A 155 -2.98 10.21 -8.30
C LEU A 155 -3.04 10.85 -9.69
N THR A 156 -2.69 10.08 -10.69
CA THR A 156 -2.74 10.51 -12.09
C THR A 156 -4.02 10.02 -12.77
N LYS A 157 -4.49 10.76 -13.79
CA LYS A 157 -5.63 10.33 -14.63
C LYS A 157 -5.44 8.90 -15.16
N GLY A 158 -4.23 8.57 -15.64
CA GLY A 158 -3.93 7.23 -16.13
C GLY A 158 -4.03 6.11 -15.10
N GLN A 159 -3.82 6.43 -13.82
CA GLN A 159 -4.04 5.46 -12.74
C GLN A 159 -5.54 5.22 -12.51
N ILE A 160 -6.36 6.27 -12.56
CA ILE A 160 -7.81 6.14 -12.46
C ILE A 160 -8.34 5.28 -13.60
N GLU A 161 -7.97 5.61 -14.84
CA GLU A 161 -8.34 4.85 -16.04
C GLU A 161 -7.88 3.38 -16.00
N GLU A 162 -6.72 3.11 -15.40
CA GLU A 162 -6.24 1.74 -15.20
C GLU A 162 -7.17 0.96 -14.26
N TYR A 163 -7.60 1.56 -13.16
CA TYR A 163 -8.52 0.90 -12.22
C TYR A 163 -9.93 0.75 -12.78
N GLU A 164 -10.42 1.73 -13.53
CA GLU A 164 -11.71 1.64 -14.22
C GLU A 164 -11.74 0.50 -15.24
N ARG A 165 -10.65 0.28 -15.97
CA ARG A 165 -10.51 -0.87 -16.91
C ARG A 165 -10.47 -2.23 -16.21
N ARG A 166 -10.07 -2.26 -14.96
CA ARG A 166 -10.00 -3.49 -14.17
C ARG A 166 -11.34 -3.86 -13.50
N GLY A 167 -12.34 -2.99 -13.57
CA GLY A 167 -13.70 -3.17 -13.03
C GLY A 167 -13.77 -3.03 -11.53
#